data_896a255f41d72463bbda715b94d98d9b
#
_entry.id   896a255f41d72463bbda715b94d98d9b
#
_cell.length_a   1.000
_cell.length_b   1.000
_cell.length_c   1.000
_cell.angle_alpha   90.00
_cell.angle_beta   90.00
_cell.angle_gamma   90.00
#
_symmetry.space_group_name_H-M   'P 1'
#
loop_
_entity.id
_entity.type
_entity.pdbx_description
1 polymer ?
#
loop_
_entity_poly.entity_id
_entity_poly.type
_entity_poly.pdbx_seq_one_letter_code
_entity_poly.pdbx_strand_id
1 'polypeptide(L)'
;MMIIKNIAAASMAIALSAFQLSAQVNADAQYQSGIDAHRVSINSFEDLQAYFHYSPKRDVIISGHRGGMMPGYPENCIESCEKTLSLMPTFFEIDFSFTKDSVMVLMHDLSVDRTTTGKGKVSDYTYDEIQKLNLVDRSGNVTPYKIPTLKQILEWGKDKVVFNFDNKYINTKGVSDEVKKASLDYYIKQLSPGGDWSMYHNIMLSVRSIDEALYYWNHGIHNVMFCVEISSEEHFEAYDKCDIPWDHIMAYVRLAVNPELYGVYKKLHDRGVMTMTSITGSSDKVKNAKDRRIAYERELL
;
A
#
# COMPACT_ATOMS: atom_id res chain seq x y z
N MET A 1 -27.43 -12.51 55.12
CA MET A 1 -27.33 -11.31 54.27
C MET A 1 -26.02 -11.24 53.43
N MET A 2 -24.90 -11.82 53.87
CA MET A 2 -23.61 -11.81 53.16
C MET A 2 -23.55 -12.78 51.93
N ILE A 3 -24.20 -13.93 51.99
CA ILE A 3 -24.21 -14.93 50.89
C ILE A 3 -24.97 -14.44 49.66
N ILE A 4 -26.11 -13.73 49.86
CA ILE A 4 -26.92 -13.23 48.75
C ILE A 4 -26.20 -12.10 47.96
N LYS A 5 -25.40 -11.26 48.62
CA LYS A 5 -24.57 -10.23 47.94
C LYS A 5 -23.49 -10.82 47.05
N ASN A 6 -22.86 -11.95 47.47
CA ASN A 6 -21.83 -12.61 46.70
C ASN A 6 -22.39 -13.31 45.45
N ILE A 7 -23.59 -13.88 45.52
CA ILE A 7 -24.25 -14.51 44.37
C ILE A 7 -24.65 -13.44 43.32
N ALA A 8 -25.18 -12.30 43.73
CA ALA A 8 -25.54 -11.22 42.84
C ALA A 8 -24.30 -10.62 42.14
N ALA A 9 -23.19 -10.44 42.88
CA ALA A 9 -21.94 -9.94 42.29
C ALA A 9 -21.32 -10.93 41.28
N ALA A 10 -21.34 -12.24 41.60
CA ALA A 10 -20.86 -13.27 40.68
C ALA A 10 -21.73 -13.36 39.41
N SER A 11 -23.05 -13.29 39.52
CA SER A 11 -23.98 -13.30 38.39
C SER A 11 -23.80 -12.07 37.52
N MET A 12 -23.54 -10.90 38.10
CA MET A 12 -23.30 -9.64 37.34
C MET A 12 -21.95 -9.67 36.63
N ALA A 13 -20.91 -10.27 37.23
CA ALA A 13 -19.59 -10.46 36.60
C ALA A 13 -19.68 -11.41 35.38
N ILE A 14 -20.41 -12.53 35.51
CA ILE A 14 -20.65 -13.48 34.43
C ILE A 14 -21.46 -12.84 33.30
N ALA A 15 -22.49 -12.05 33.59
CA ALA A 15 -23.26 -11.35 32.59
C ALA A 15 -22.44 -10.28 31.87
N LEU A 16 -21.57 -9.55 32.56
CA LEU A 16 -20.66 -8.57 31.99
C LEU A 16 -19.62 -9.21 31.05
N SER A 17 -19.04 -10.35 31.49
CA SER A 17 -18.09 -11.10 30.67
C SER A 17 -18.74 -11.72 29.41
N ALA A 18 -19.95 -12.24 29.54
CA ALA A 18 -20.72 -12.76 28.41
C ALA A 18 -21.10 -11.64 27.43
N PHE A 19 -21.47 -10.46 27.92
CA PHE A 19 -21.76 -9.29 27.07
C PHE A 19 -20.49 -8.80 26.36
N GLN A 20 -19.37 -8.71 27.04
CA GLN A 20 -18.08 -8.34 26.42
C GLN A 20 -17.65 -9.37 25.36
N LEU A 21 -17.79 -10.66 25.63
CA LEU A 21 -17.47 -11.72 24.68
C LEU A 21 -18.38 -11.66 23.44
N SER A 22 -19.69 -11.45 23.61
CA SER A 22 -20.62 -11.33 22.50
C SER A 22 -20.36 -10.06 21.67
N ALA A 23 -20.01 -8.95 22.30
CA ALA A 23 -19.62 -7.73 21.61
C ALA A 23 -18.33 -7.92 20.80
N GLN A 24 -17.33 -8.63 21.34
CA GLN A 24 -16.08 -8.97 20.64
C GLN A 24 -16.37 -9.89 19.45
N VAL A 25 -17.13 -10.96 19.62
CA VAL A 25 -17.50 -11.88 18.53
C VAL A 25 -18.22 -11.15 17.39
N ASN A 26 -19.12 -10.20 17.72
CA ASN A 26 -19.80 -9.40 16.70
C ASN A 26 -18.84 -8.43 15.98
N ALA A 27 -17.90 -7.84 16.72
CA ALA A 27 -16.88 -6.96 16.13
C ALA A 27 -15.95 -7.73 15.20
N ASP A 28 -15.51 -8.91 15.59
CA ASP A 28 -14.65 -9.77 14.79
C ASP A 28 -15.37 -10.27 13.53
N ALA A 29 -16.65 -10.65 13.65
CA ALA A 29 -17.48 -11.03 12.51
C ALA A 29 -17.68 -9.88 11.51
N GLN A 30 -17.92 -8.66 12.00
CA GLN A 30 -18.04 -7.47 11.16
C GLN A 30 -16.70 -7.13 10.46
N TYR A 31 -15.59 -7.27 11.19
CA TYR A 31 -14.25 -7.07 10.65
C TYR A 31 -13.95 -8.03 9.50
N GLN A 32 -14.20 -9.33 9.69
CA GLN A 32 -13.99 -10.34 8.67
C GLN A 32 -14.94 -10.16 7.46
N SER A 33 -16.20 -9.84 7.70
CA SER A 33 -17.17 -9.53 6.64
C SER A 33 -16.74 -8.33 5.79
N GLY A 34 -16.13 -7.30 6.42
CA GLY A 34 -15.55 -6.16 5.68
C GLY A 34 -14.41 -6.59 4.77
N ILE A 35 -13.47 -7.41 5.27
CA ILE A 35 -12.37 -7.95 4.46
C ILE A 35 -12.93 -8.75 3.26
N ASP A 36 -13.87 -9.65 3.48
CA ASP A 36 -14.45 -10.50 2.43
C ASP A 36 -15.20 -9.68 1.38
N ALA A 37 -15.83 -8.57 1.77
CA ALA A 37 -16.54 -7.68 0.85
C ALA A 37 -15.60 -6.85 -0.04
N HIS A 38 -14.40 -6.55 0.43
CA HIS A 38 -13.47 -5.61 -0.23
C HIS A 38 -12.28 -6.30 -0.91
N ARG A 39 -12.10 -7.59 -0.68
CA ARG A 39 -11.01 -8.33 -1.31
C ARG A 39 -11.20 -8.43 -2.82
N VAL A 40 -10.09 -8.52 -3.53
CA VAL A 40 -10.03 -8.77 -4.97
C VAL A 40 -9.12 -9.95 -5.26
N SER A 41 -9.58 -10.89 -6.11
CA SER A 41 -8.76 -12.00 -6.59
C SER A 41 -8.18 -11.64 -7.94
N ILE A 42 -6.86 -11.62 -8.04
CA ILE A 42 -6.09 -11.39 -9.26
C ILE A 42 -5.34 -12.68 -9.57
N ASN A 43 -5.79 -13.42 -10.57
CA ASN A 43 -5.27 -14.75 -10.91
C ASN A 43 -4.42 -14.73 -12.18
N SER A 44 -4.48 -13.64 -12.94
CA SER A 44 -3.72 -13.43 -14.17
C SER A 44 -3.35 -11.95 -14.32
N PHE A 45 -2.49 -11.65 -15.28
CA PHE A 45 -2.17 -10.27 -15.61
C PHE A 45 -3.39 -9.54 -16.22
N GLU A 46 -4.20 -10.23 -16.99
CA GLU A 46 -5.44 -9.70 -17.57
C GLU A 46 -6.45 -9.30 -16.47
N ASP A 47 -6.53 -10.04 -15.35
CA ASP A 47 -7.33 -9.64 -14.19
C ASP A 47 -6.81 -8.34 -13.58
N LEU A 48 -5.48 -8.17 -13.51
CA LEU A 48 -4.86 -6.94 -13.00
C LEU A 48 -5.13 -5.75 -13.93
N GLN A 49 -5.02 -5.94 -15.25
CA GLN A 49 -5.39 -4.93 -16.24
C GLN A 49 -6.87 -4.53 -16.11
N ALA A 50 -7.76 -5.51 -16.02
CA ALA A 50 -9.19 -5.27 -15.83
C ALA A 50 -9.50 -4.55 -14.51
N TYR A 51 -8.76 -4.87 -13.45
CA TYR A 51 -8.88 -4.19 -12.15
C TYR A 51 -8.52 -2.71 -12.21
N PHE A 52 -7.59 -2.30 -13.06
CA PHE A 52 -7.17 -0.89 -13.23
C PHE A 52 -7.70 -0.25 -14.53
N HIS A 53 -8.53 -0.94 -15.27
CA HIS A 53 -9.13 -0.33 -16.48
C HIS A 53 -10.12 0.75 -16.08
N TYR A 54 -9.95 1.97 -16.60
CA TYR A 54 -10.85 3.09 -16.34
C TYR A 54 -12.25 2.83 -16.93
N SER A 55 -13.25 3.14 -16.14
CA SER A 55 -14.66 3.22 -16.56
C SER A 55 -15.37 4.31 -15.77
N PRO A 56 -16.18 5.19 -16.41
CA PRO A 56 -16.91 6.25 -15.70
C PRO A 56 -17.99 5.74 -14.75
N LYS A 57 -18.31 4.45 -14.81
CA LYS A 57 -19.29 3.79 -13.91
C LYS A 57 -18.65 3.02 -12.76
N ARG A 58 -17.33 3.04 -12.69
CA ARG A 58 -16.60 2.31 -11.67
C ARG A 58 -16.52 3.11 -10.37
N ASP A 59 -16.65 2.42 -9.26
CA ASP A 59 -16.41 3.02 -7.94
C ASP A 59 -14.93 3.43 -7.79
N VAL A 60 -14.71 4.47 -6.98
CA VAL A 60 -13.36 4.95 -6.65
C VAL A 60 -12.62 3.87 -5.86
N ILE A 61 -11.40 3.54 -6.31
CA ILE A 61 -10.49 2.65 -5.59
C ILE A 61 -9.52 3.50 -4.77
N ILE A 62 -9.32 3.13 -3.52
CA ILE A 62 -8.39 3.82 -2.62
C ILE A 62 -7.01 3.19 -2.69
N SER A 63 -5.97 4.04 -2.77
CA SER A 63 -4.59 3.61 -2.53
C SER A 63 -4.23 3.79 -1.05
N GLY A 64 -4.04 2.71 -0.35
CA GLY A 64 -3.60 2.71 1.04
C GLY A 64 -2.09 2.95 1.12
N HIS A 65 -1.65 4.21 1.21
CA HIS A 65 -0.24 4.58 1.35
C HIS A 65 0.37 3.93 2.59
N ARG A 66 1.40 3.11 2.39
CA ARG A 66 2.08 2.30 3.42
C ARG A 66 1.13 1.43 4.26
N GLY A 67 0.09 0.89 3.65
CA GLY A 67 -0.90 0.06 4.33
C GLY A 67 -2.07 0.81 5.00
N GLY A 68 -2.13 2.18 4.91
CA GLY A 68 -3.26 2.98 5.38
C GLY A 68 -3.06 3.74 6.70
N MET A 69 -2.04 3.44 7.51
CA MET A 69 -1.55 4.21 8.67
C MET A 69 -2.63 4.79 9.61
N MET A 70 -3.52 3.96 10.11
CA MET A 70 -4.54 4.41 11.08
C MET A 70 -3.97 4.48 12.52
N PRO A 71 -4.60 5.23 13.45
CA PRO A 71 -4.20 5.20 14.85
C PRO A 71 -4.16 3.77 15.42
N GLY A 72 -3.04 3.39 16.05
CA GLY A 72 -2.79 2.04 16.55
C GLY A 72 -2.34 1.03 15.48
N TYR A 73 -2.28 1.43 14.20
CA TYR A 73 -1.85 0.59 13.08
C TYR A 73 -0.66 1.25 12.36
N PRO A 74 0.57 0.77 12.59
CA PRO A 74 1.78 1.35 12.00
C PRO A 74 1.82 1.23 10.47
N GLU A 75 2.63 2.08 9.84
CA GLU A 75 2.90 1.97 8.41
C GLU A 75 3.65 0.67 8.07
N ASN A 76 3.46 0.17 6.85
CA ASN A 76 4.18 -0.98 6.29
C ASN A 76 4.06 -2.26 7.17
N CYS A 77 2.86 -2.55 7.66
CA CYS A 77 2.57 -3.80 8.36
C CYS A 77 1.27 -4.45 7.88
N ILE A 78 1.17 -5.76 8.04
CA ILE A 78 0.03 -6.56 7.59
C ILE A 78 -1.26 -6.10 8.28
N GLU A 79 -1.20 -5.84 9.57
CA GLU A 79 -2.35 -5.45 10.40
C GLU A 79 -2.93 -4.10 9.98
N SER A 80 -2.09 -3.18 9.48
CA SER A 80 -2.55 -1.91 8.92
C SER A 80 -3.31 -2.13 7.60
N CYS A 81 -2.76 -2.98 6.73
CA CYS A 81 -3.43 -3.37 5.48
C CYS A 81 -4.77 -4.06 5.77
N GLU A 82 -4.79 -5.00 6.71
CA GLU A 82 -6.00 -5.70 7.13
C GLU A 82 -7.07 -4.74 7.67
N LYS A 83 -6.65 -3.84 8.56
CA LYS A 83 -7.55 -2.83 9.11
C LYS A 83 -8.16 -1.94 8.03
N THR A 84 -7.35 -1.50 7.08
CA THR A 84 -7.83 -0.66 5.98
C THR A 84 -8.79 -1.44 5.09
N LEU A 85 -8.44 -2.66 4.69
CA LEU A 85 -9.28 -3.52 3.87
C LEU A 85 -10.62 -3.84 4.54
N SER A 86 -10.66 -3.98 5.87
CA SER A 86 -11.91 -4.21 6.59
C SER A 86 -12.90 -3.06 6.47
N LEU A 87 -12.45 -1.87 6.06
CA LEU A 87 -13.27 -0.65 6.01
C LEU A 87 -13.64 -0.23 4.58
N MET A 88 -12.76 -0.53 3.58
CA MET A 88 -12.95 -0.04 2.20
C MET A 88 -12.15 -0.85 1.17
N PRO A 89 -12.60 -0.90 -0.10
CA PRO A 89 -11.84 -1.48 -1.19
C PRO A 89 -10.53 -0.71 -1.38
N THR A 90 -9.39 -1.40 -1.28
CA THR A 90 -8.09 -0.76 -1.25
C THR A 90 -7.04 -1.62 -1.94
N PHE A 91 -6.19 -1.00 -2.78
CA PHE A 91 -4.88 -1.54 -3.09
C PHE A 91 -3.83 -0.83 -2.23
N PHE A 92 -2.66 -1.43 -2.01
CA PHE A 92 -1.69 -0.89 -1.07
C PHE A 92 -0.39 -0.50 -1.76
N GLU A 93 0.03 0.73 -1.54
CA GLU A 93 1.43 1.09 -1.77
C GLU A 93 2.24 0.65 -0.55
N ILE A 94 3.37 -0.01 -0.82
CA ILE A 94 4.28 -0.55 0.20
C ILE A 94 5.73 -0.32 -0.19
N ASP A 95 6.55 -0.14 0.84
CA ASP A 95 7.97 0.12 0.75
C ASP A 95 8.76 -1.01 1.39
N PHE A 96 9.97 -1.28 0.89
CA PHE A 96 10.83 -2.27 1.52
C PHE A 96 12.30 -1.95 1.42
N SER A 97 13.04 -2.53 2.36
CA SER A 97 14.48 -2.40 2.54
C SER A 97 15.11 -3.75 2.79
N PHE A 98 16.44 -3.84 2.64
CA PHE A 98 17.20 -5.06 2.92
C PHE A 98 17.83 -5.02 4.30
N THR A 99 17.69 -6.11 5.04
CA THR A 99 18.48 -6.39 6.25
C THR A 99 19.93 -6.75 5.90
N LYS A 100 20.78 -6.82 6.93
CA LYS A 100 22.21 -7.21 6.80
C LYS A 100 22.40 -8.56 6.14
N ASP A 101 21.51 -9.51 6.39
CA ASP A 101 21.49 -10.85 5.83
C ASP A 101 20.62 -10.96 4.56
N SER A 102 20.34 -9.82 3.92
CA SER A 102 19.64 -9.71 2.63
C SER A 102 18.20 -10.19 2.61
N VAL A 103 17.52 -10.18 3.76
CA VAL A 103 16.07 -10.40 3.82
C VAL A 103 15.35 -9.10 3.50
N MET A 104 14.38 -9.13 2.59
CA MET A 104 13.50 -7.99 2.31
C MET A 104 12.44 -7.86 3.38
N VAL A 105 12.41 -6.70 4.04
CA VAL A 105 11.43 -6.34 5.07
C VAL A 105 10.69 -5.06 4.68
N LEU A 106 9.44 -4.93 5.10
CA LEU A 106 8.68 -3.72 4.83
C LEU A 106 9.20 -2.56 5.68
N MET A 107 9.78 -1.57 5.02
CA MET A 107 10.32 -0.37 5.67
C MET A 107 10.50 0.76 4.66
N HIS A 108 9.91 1.92 4.96
CA HIS A 108 10.07 3.11 4.10
C HIS A 108 11.44 3.75 4.24
N ASP A 109 11.88 3.97 5.48
CA ASP A 109 13.15 4.64 5.77
C ASP A 109 14.30 3.61 5.72
N LEU A 110 15.49 4.05 5.34
CA LEU A 110 16.68 3.20 5.44
C LEU A 110 17.16 3.01 6.89
N SER A 111 16.50 3.65 7.87
CA SER A 111 16.71 3.46 9.30
C SER A 111 15.43 2.98 9.99
N VAL A 112 15.58 2.32 11.14
CA VAL A 112 14.47 1.84 11.97
C VAL A 112 13.94 2.89 12.97
N ASP A 113 14.56 4.07 13.01
CA ASP A 113 14.44 5.06 14.11
C ASP A 113 13.04 5.63 14.29
N ARG A 114 12.31 5.87 13.19
CA ARG A 114 11.04 6.58 13.21
C ARG A 114 9.86 5.66 13.48
N THR A 115 9.92 4.46 12.97
CA THR A 115 8.76 3.54 12.90
C THR A 115 8.91 2.33 13.79
N THR A 116 9.99 2.25 14.57
CA THR A 116 10.22 1.12 15.49
C THR A 116 10.78 1.57 16.84
N THR A 117 10.89 0.61 17.76
CA THR A 117 11.56 0.80 19.06
C THR A 117 13.10 0.75 18.98
N GLY A 118 13.66 0.49 17.79
CA GLY A 118 15.10 0.38 17.53
C GLY A 118 15.75 1.69 17.09
N LYS A 119 17.08 1.64 16.84
CA LYS A 119 17.89 2.74 16.33
C LYS A 119 18.93 2.25 15.34
N GLY A 120 19.21 3.05 14.31
CA GLY A 120 20.24 2.75 13.30
C GLY A 120 19.65 2.30 11.98
N LYS A 121 20.51 1.81 11.07
CA LYS A 121 20.09 1.44 9.70
C LYS A 121 19.45 0.07 9.68
N VAL A 122 18.51 -0.14 8.78
CA VAL A 122 17.91 -1.46 8.50
C VAL A 122 19.01 -2.49 8.14
N SER A 123 19.98 -2.07 7.34
CA SER A 123 21.11 -2.89 6.90
C SER A 123 22.12 -3.27 8.00
N ASP A 124 21.99 -2.72 9.19
CA ASP A 124 22.85 -3.09 10.34
C ASP A 124 22.26 -4.28 11.12
N TYR A 125 20.97 -4.60 10.93
CA TYR A 125 20.24 -5.68 11.58
C TYR A 125 20.14 -6.93 10.68
N THR A 126 20.35 -8.11 11.26
CA THR A 126 19.83 -9.34 10.67
C THR A 126 18.32 -9.40 10.79
N TYR A 127 17.65 -10.31 10.06
CA TYR A 127 16.21 -10.50 10.18
C TYR A 127 15.79 -10.87 11.61
N ASP A 128 16.52 -11.78 12.26
CA ASP A 128 16.24 -12.18 13.63
C ASP A 128 16.40 -11.04 14.65
N GLU A 129 17.34 -10.13 14.41
CA GLU A 129 17.54 -8.95 15.26
C GLU A 129 16.42 -7.93 15.06
N ILE A 130 16.02 -7.64 13.82
CA ILE A 130 14.99 -6.65 13.51
C ILE A 130 13.60 -7.11 13.99
N GLN A 131 13.35 -8.43 14.08
CA GLN A 131 12.13 -9.01 14.62
C GLN A 131 11.96 -8.79 16.14
N LYS A 132 13.03 -8.44 16.86
CA LYS A 132 12.94 -8.08 18.29
C LYS A 132 12.34 -6.69 18.48
N LEU A 133 12.38 -5.84 17.47
CA LEU A 133 11.81 -4.50 17.48
C LEU A 133 10.28 -4.57 17.37
N ASN A 134 9.61 -3.62 18.00
CA ASN A 134 8.18 -3.40 17.82
C ASN A 134 7.97 -2.20 16.90
N LEU A 135 6.92 -2.27 16.07
CA LEU A 135 6.49 -1.14 15.26
C LEU A 135 5.84 -0.06 16.15
N VAL A 136 6.03 1.19 15.74
CA VAL A 136 5.49 2.39 16.40
C VAL A 136 4.53 3.06 15.43
N ASP A 137 3.34 3.41 15.89
CA ASP A 137 2.35 4.09 15.07
C ASP A 137 2.73 5.57 14.81
N ARG A 138 1.98 6.24 13.93
CA ARG A 138 2.23 7.64 13.56
C ARG A 138 2.14 8.63 14.75
N SER A 139 1.50 8.24 15.83
CA SER A 139 1.36 9.03 17.07
C SER A 139 2.51 8.77 18.07
N GLY A 140 3.42 7.86 17.78
CA GLY A 140 4.53 7.48 18.63
C GLY A 140 4.19 6.36 19.64
N ASN A 141 3.03 5.72 19.51
CA ASN A 141 2.66 4.61 20.40
C ASN A 141 3.33 3.31 19.94
N VAL A 142 3.96 2.61 20.86
CA VAL A 142 4.51 1.28 20.61
C VAL A 142 3.36 0.28 20.47
N THR A 143 3.40 -0.51 19.40
CA THR A 143 2.41 -1.56 19.14
C THR A 143 2.99 -2.95 19.36
N PRO A 144 2.18 -4.01 19.45
CA PRO A 144 2.69 -5.38 19.49
C PRO A 144 3.17 -5.89 18.12
N TYR A 145 2.95 -5.13 17.04
CA TYR A 145 3.20 -5.57 15.67
C TYR A 145 4.67 -5.56 15.34
N LYS A 146 5.04 -6.43 14.40
CA LYS A 146 6.42 -6.66 13.95
C LYS A 146 6.59 -6.23 12.50
N ILE A 147 7.84 -6.02 12.11
CA ILE A 147 8.19 -5.70 10.73
C ILE A 147 8.01 -6.97 9.88
N PRO A 148 7.09 -7.01 8.91
CA PRO A 148 6.92 -8.19 8.09
C PRO A 148 7.99 -8.25 6.99
N THR A 149 8.27 -9.46 6.51
CA THR A 149 9.01 -9.64 5.25
C THR A 149 8.11 -9.36 4.05
N LEU A 150 8.72 -9.03 2.91
CA LEU A 150 7.98 -8.92 1.65
C LEU A 150 7.26 -10.24 1.30
N LYS A 151 7.88 -11.39 1.57
CA LYS A 151 7.25 -12.69 1.37
C LYS A 151 5.97 -12.83 2.20
N GLN A 152 6.00 -12.47 3.48
CA GLN A 152 4.83 -12.57 4.37
C GLN A 152 3.67 -11.71 3.88
N ILE A 153 3.92 -10.47 3.44
CA ILE A 153 2.83 -9.60 2.95
C ILE A 153 2.30 -10.07 1.60
N LEU A 154 3.13 -10.60 0.70
CA LEU A 154 2.70 -11.17 -0.57
C LEU A 154 1.83 -12.42 -0.36
N GLU A 155 2.23 -13.31 0.56
CA GLU A 155 1.43 -14.48 0.94
C GLU A 155 0.10 -14.07 1.57
N TRP A 156 0.11 -13.07 2.45
CA TRP A 156 -1.11 -12.52 3.05
C TRP A 156 -2.03 -11.89 1.98
N GLY A 157 -1.48 -11.14 1.06
CA GLY A 157 -2.23 -10.37 0.05
C GLY A 157 -2.68 -11.17 -1.16
N LYS A 158 -2.17 -12.41 -1.31
CA LYS A 158 -2.60 -13.30 -2.39
C LYS A 158 -4.12 -13.50 -2.33
N ASP A 159 -4.79 -13.31 -3.47
CA ASP A 159 -6.25 -13.41 -3.60
C ASP A 159 -7.05 -12.43 -2.70
N LYS A 160 -6.43 -11.33 -2.28
CA LYS A 160 -7.07 -10.32 -1.44
C LYS A 160 -6.91 -8.90 -1.94
N VAL A 161 -5.70 -8.51 -2.37
CA VAL A 161 -5.37 -7.11 -2.68
C VAL A 161 -4.33 -7.03 -3.79
N VAL A 162 -4.18 -5.83 -4.37
CA VAL A 162 -3.05 -5.48 -5.24
C VAL A 162 -2.04 -4.67 -4.45
N PHE A 163 -0.76 -4.89 -4.72
CA PHE A 163 0.36 -4.12 -4.18
C PHE A 163 1.01 -3.25 -5.24
N ASN A 164 1.26 -2.01 -4.89
CA ASN A 164 2.10 -1.08 -5.64
C ASN A 164 3.45 -0.94 -4.91
N PHE A 165 4.51 -1.46 -5.51
CA PHE A 165 5.85 -1.47 -4.92
C PHE A 165 6.56 -0.15 -5.18
N ASP A 166 6.96 0.58 -4.12
CA ASP A 166 7.85 1.72 -4.23
C ASP A 166 9.30 1.32 -3.92
N ASN A 167 10.15 1.37 -4.95
CA ASN A 167 11.56 1.04 -4.82
C ASN A 167 12.35 2.20 -4.20
N LYS A 168 12.58 2.14 -2.89
CA LYS A 168 13.26 3.20 -2.14
C LYS A 168 14.72 3.42 -2.55
N TYR A 169 15.39 2.41 -3.06
CA TYR A 169 16.79 2.57 -3.50
C TYR A 169 16.93 3.47 -4.72
N ILE A 170 15.92 3.53 -5.58
CA ILE A 170 15.92 4.43 -6.75
C ILE A 170 15.70 5.88 -6.33
N ASN A 171 14.85 6.10 -5.32
CA ASN A 171 14.33 7.42 -4.96
C ASN A 171 15.06 8.08 -3.79
N THR A 172 15.87 7.34 -3.03
CA THR A 172 16.54 7.88 -1.85
C THR A 172 17.78 8.68 -2.24
N LYS A 173 17.83 9.93 -1.78
CA LYS A 173 18.99 10.81 -1.99
C LYS A 173 20.24 10.20 -1.35
N GLY A 174 21.34 10.20 -2.11
CA GLY A 174 22.64 9.67 -1.64
C GLY A 174 22.85 8.19 -1.89
N VAL A 175 21.89 7.49 -2.47
CA VAL A 175 22.11 6.12 -2.99
C VAL A 175 22.90 6.21 -4.30
N SER A 176 23.97 5.42 -4.44
CA SER A 176 24.79 5.41 -5.66
C SER A 176 24.06 4.79 -6.83
N ASP A 177 24.49 5.12 -8.05
CA ASP A 177 23.86 4.60 -9.27
C ASP A 177 24.06 3.09 -9.42
N GLU A 178 25.17 2.53 -8.88
CA GLU A 178 25.39 1.09 -8.82
C GLU A 178 24.34 0.38 -7.96
N VAL A 179 24.01 0.97 -6.79
CA VAL A 179 22.99 0.41 -5.88
C VAL A 179 21.59 0.55 -6.48
N LYS A 180 21.29 1.68 -7.15
CA LYS A 180 20.03 1.85 -7.87
C LYS A 180 19.89 0.79 -8.96
N LYS A 181 20.93 0.62 -9.80
CA LYS A 181 20.93 -0.40 -10.85
C LYS A 181 20.79 -1.80 -10.29
N ALA A 182 21.53 -2.15 -9.25
CA ALA A 182 21.44 -3.45 -8.61
C ALA A 182 20.03 -3.72 -8.05
N SER A 183 19.34 -2.69 -7.56
CA SER A 183 17.96 -2.80 -7.10
C SER A 183 16.99 -3.06 -8.26
N LEU A 184 17.16 -2.39 -9.41
CA LEU A 184 16.36 -2.66 -10.61
C LEU A 184 16.59 -4.10 -11.12
N ASP A 185 17.84 -4.52 -11.24
CA ASP A 185 18.21 -5.85 -11.68
C ASP A 185 17.65 -6.94 -10.73
N TYR A 186 17.62 -6.65 -9.43
CA TYR A 186 17.00 -7.53 -8.45
C TYR A 186 15.49 -7.70 -8.71
N TYR A 187 14.75 -6.61 -8.94
CA TYR A 187 13.31 -6.67 -9.25
C TYR A 187 13.05 -7.46 -10.53
N ILE A 188 13.84 -7.20 -11.58
CA ILE A 188 13.78 -7.95 -12.85
C ILE A 188 13.95 -9.45 -12.58
N LYS A 189 14.98 -9.83 -11.82
CA LYS A 189 15.23 -11.23 -11.46
C LYS A 189 14.04 -11.85 -10.73
N GLN A 190 13.43 -11.12 -9.78
CA GLN A 190 12.31 -11.63 -8.98
C GLN A 190 11.01 -11.78 -9.79
N LEU A 191 10.76 -10.86 -10.72
CA LEU A 191 9.56 -10.84 -11.56
C LEU A 191 9.67 -11.73 -12.80
N SER A 192 10.89 -12.08 -13.21
CA SER A 192 11.12 -12.97 -14.37
C SER A 192 10.66 -14.39 -14.08
N PRO A 193 10.35 -15.20 -15.11
CA PRO A 193 9.97 -16.60 -14.94
C PRO A 193 10.97 -17.38 -14.07
N GLY A 194 10.46 -18.00 -13.00
CA GLY A 194 11.26 -18.71 -12.00
C GLY A 194 11.81 -17.87 -10.85
N GLY A 195 11.60 -16.55 -10.86
CA GLY A 195 11.85 -15.68 -9.70
C GLY A 195 10.74 -15.79 -8.64
N ASP A 196 11.07 -15.41 -7.42
CA ASP A 196 10.18 -15.59 -6.26
C ASP A 196 8.86 -14.81 -6.36
N TRP A 197 8.80 -13.73 -7.16
CA TRP A 197 7.61 -12.92 -7.35
C TRP A 197 6.84 -13.26 -8.63
N SER A 198 7.37 -14.10 -9.49
CA SER A 198 6.76 -14.43 -10.78
C SER A 198 5.41 -15.14 -10.68
N MET A 199 5.10 -15.71 -9.52
CA MET A 199 3.83 -16.38 -9.23
C MET A 199 2.72 -15.43 -8.73
N TYR A 200 3.05 -14.16 -8.44
CA TYR A 200 2.09 -13.18 -7.95
C TYR A 200 1.64 -12.26 -9.09
N HIS A 201 0.37 -12.30 -9.43
CA HIS A 201 -0.22 -11.47 -10.49
C HIS A 201 -0.77 -10.13 -9.97
N ASN A 202 -0.68 -9.88 -8.68
CA ASN A 202 -1.24 -8.71 -7.99
C ASN A 202 -0.18 -7.63 -7.68
N ILE A 203 0.86 -7.52 -8.52
CA ILE A 203 1.96 -6.56 -8.35
C ILE A 203 1.88 -5.46 -9.40
N MET A 204 1.98 -4.22 -8.95
CA MET A 204 2.22 -3.01 -9.73
C MET A 204 3.52 -2.37 -9.24
N LEU A 205 4.26 -1.72 -10.12
CA LEU A 205 5.51 -1.02 -9.80
C LEU A 205 5.30 0.49 -9.88
N SER A 206 5.60 1.21 -8.79
CA SER A 206 5.78 2.66 -8.84
C SER A 206 7.08 2.97 -9.56
N VAL A 207 7.00 3.66 -10.69
CA VAL A 207 8.16 4.11 -11.45
C VAL A 207 8.21 5.63 -11.54
N ARG A 208 9.41 6.21 -11.45
CA ARG A 208 9.61 7.66 -11.33
C ARG A 208 9.93 8.35 -12.64
N SER A 209 10.26 7.60 -13.67
CA SER A 209 10.54 8.11 -15.00
C SER A 209 10.17 7.10 -16.07
N ILE A 210 10.01 7.60 -17.29
CA ILE A 210 9.80 6.73 -18.44
C ILE A 210 11.00 5.80 -18.66
N ASP A 211 12.22 6.26 -18.40
CA ASP A 211 13.44 5.45 -18.55
C ASP A 211 13.44 4.26 -17.59
N GLU A 212 12.94 4.45 -16.35
CA GLU A 212 12.77 3.37 -15.39
C GLU A 212 11.72 2.36 -15.87
N ALA A 213 10.58 2.82 -16.36
CA ALA A 213 9.55 1.94 -16.91
C ALA A 213 10.08 1.15 -18.12
N LEU A 214 10.76 1.82 -19.04
CA LEU A 214 11.38 1.19 -20.20
C LEU A 214 12.51 0.24 -19.81
N TYR A 215 13.21 0.50 -18.70
CA TYR A 215 14.22 -0.43 -18.21
C TYR A 215 13.59 -1.78 -17.84
N TYR A 216 12.51 -1.81 -17.09
CA TYR A 216 11.76 -3.05 -16.80
C TYR A 216 11.20 -3.68 -18.08
N TRP A 217 10.54 -2.87 -18.92
CA TRP A 217 9.91 -3.33 -20.16
C TRP A 217 10.91 -4.03 -21.09
N ASN A 218 12.04 -3.37 -21.36
CA ASN A 218 13.09 -3.90 -22.25
C ASN A 218 13.82 -5.15 -21.69
N HIS A 219 13.66 -5.43 -20.39
CA HIS A 219 14.14 -6.67 -19.77
C HIS A 219 13.06 -7.75 -19.66
N GLY A 220 11.94 -7.61 -20.38
CA GLY A 220 10.89 -8.63 -20.49
C GLY A 220 9.90 -8.67 -19.34
N ILE A 221 9.83 -7.63 -18.51
CA ILE A 221 8.83 -7.54 -17.43
C ILE A 221 7.54 -6.96 -18.01
N HIS A 222 6.68 -7.86 -18.52
CA HIS A 222 5.41 -7.53 -19.17
C HIS A 222 4.18 -8.05 -18.40
N ASN A 223 4.37 -8.64 -17.23
CA ASN A 223 3.31 -9.24 -16.40
C ASN A 223 2.98 -8.41 -15.14
N VAL A 224 3.30 -7.12 -15.17
CA VAL A 224 2.99 -6.15 -14.11
C VAL A 224 2.40 -4.89 -14.71
N MET A 225 1.70 -4.12 -13.90
CA MET A 225 1.35 -2.74 -14.25
C MET A 225 2.39 -1.76 -13.71
N PHE A 226 2.50 -0.62 -14.37
CA PHE A 226 3.35 0.50 -13.96
C PHE A 226 2.48 1.66 -13.47
N CYS A 227 2.69 2.09 -12.23
CA CYS A 227 2.18 3.35 -11.71
C CYS A 227 3.17 4.45 -12.08
N VAL A 228 2.82 5.29 -13.04
CA VAL A 228 3.70 6.30 -13.63
C VAL A 228 3.18 7.70 -13.38
N GLU A 229 4.09 8.68 -13.23
CA GLU A 229 3.69 10.08 -13.13
C GLU A 229 3.35 10.64 -14.52
N ILE A 230 2.08 11.06 -14.72
CA ILE A 230 1.64 11.83 -15.90
C ILE A 230 0.95 13.09 -15.41
N SER A 231 1.74 14.12 -15.15
CA SER A 231 1.31 15.39 -14.56
C SER A 231 1.54 16.59 -15.52
N SER A 232 1.70 16.32 -16.81
CA SER A 232 1.83 17.32 -17.87
C SER A 232 1.52 16.70 -19.24
N GLU A 233 1.28 17.55 -20.25
CA GLU A 233 1.15 17.12 -21.64
C GLU A 233 2.45 16.47 -22.15
N GLU A 234 3.61 16.99 -21.75
CA GLU A 234 4.92 16.44 -22.10
C GLU A 234 5.08 14.99 -21.58
N HIS A 235 4.68 14.73 -20.33
CA HIS A 235 4.69 13.37 -19.78
C HIS A 235 3.76 12.46 -20.57
N PHE A 236 2.54 12.92 -20.89
CA PHE A 236 1.60 12.14 -21.69
C PHE A 236 2.20 11.79 -23.06
N GLU A 237 2.76 12.77 -23.78
CA GLU A 237 3.36 12.55 -25.09
C GLU A 237 4.58 11.61 -25.05
N ALA A 238 5.36 11.63 -23.97
CA ALA A 238 6.47 10.70 -23.79
C ALA A 238 6.01 9.25 -23.70
N TYR A 239 4.95 9.00 -22.93
CA TYR A 239 4.36 7.65 -22.84
C TYR A 239 3.58 7.25 -24.11
N ASP A 240 2.95 8.20 -24.81
CA ASP A 240 2.22 7.93 -26.06
C ASP A 240 3.16 7.52 -27.22
N LYS A 241 4.45 7.85 -27.11
CA LYS A 241 5.50 7.53 -28.09
C LYS A 241 6.36 6.32 -27.69
N CYS A 242 6.19 5.77 -26.49
CA CYS A 242 6.97 4.64 -26.03
C CYS A 242 6.30 3.30 -26.37
N ASP A 243 7.07 2.21 -26.24
CA ASP A 243 6.60 0.86 -26.59
C ASP A 243 5.74 0.20 -25.50
N ILE A 244 5.53 0.85 -24.34
CA ILE A 244 4.71 0.29 -23.25
C ILE A 244 3.22 0.54 -23.58
N PRO A 245 2.41 -0.52 -23.72
CA PRO A 245 0.99 -0.37 -23.98
C PRO A 245 0.25 0.33 -22.84
N TRP A 246 -0.77 1.12 -23.17
CA TRP A 246 -1.54 1.88 -22.20
C TRP A 246 -2.27 1.03 -21.16
N ASP A 247 -2.60 -0.22 -21.49
CA ASP A 247 -3.22 -1.18 -20.57
C ASP A 247 -2.25 -1.76 -19.51
N HIS A 248 -0.97 -1.38 -19.57
CA HIS A 248 0.04 -1.63 -18.53
C HIS A 248 0.24 -0.43 -17.60
N ILE A 249 -0.49 0.66 -17.80
CA ILE A 249 -0.24 1.93 -17.12
C ILE A 249 -1.43 2.32 -16.24
N MET A 250 -1.12 2.73 -15.02
CA MET A 250 -1.94 3.56 -14.15
C MET A 250 -1.26 4.91 -13.99
N ALA A 251 -1.97 6.01 -14.24
CA ALA A 251 -1.38 7.34 -14.24
C ALA A 251 -1.51 8.03 -12.87
N TYR A 252 -0.40 8.34 -12.22
CA TYR A 252 -0.36 9.19 -11.04
C TYR A 252 -0.29 10.66 -11.47
N VAL A 253 -1.34 11.43 -11.16
CA VAL A 253 -1.51 12.83 -11.61
C VAL A 253 -1.22 13.86 -10.50
N ARG A 254 -0.45 13.47 -9.49
CA ARG A 254 -0.01 14.26 -8.33
C ARG A 254 -1.09 14.64 -7.30
N LEU A 255 -0.74 15.67 -6.48
CA LEU A 255 -1.36 15.98 -5.18
C LEU A 255 -2.73 16.68 -5.24
N ALA A 256 -3.18 17.13 -6.41
CA ALA A 256 -4.46 17.80 -6.56
C ALA A 256 -4.98 17.66 -7.98
N VAL A 257 -6.29 17.64 -8.13
CA VAL A 257 -6.92 17.76 -9.43
C VAL A 257 -6.58 19.15 -9.99
N ASN A 258 -5.84 19.19 -11.09
CA ASN A 258 -5.47 20.41 -11.77
C ASN A 258 -6.36 20.61 -13.01
N PRO A 259 -7.22 21.65 -13.05
CA PRO A 259 -8.08 21.91 -14.19
C PRO A 259 -7.32 22.09 -15.52
N GLU A 260 -6.08 22.57 -15.49
CA GLU A 260 -5.23 22.70 -16.68
C GLU A 260 -4.87 21.34 -17.32
N LEU A 261 -4.98 20.26 -16.55
CA LEU A 261 -4.69 18.90 -16.99
C LEU A 261 -5.94 18.10 -17.39
N TYR A 262 -7.12 18.67 -17.37
CA TYR A 262 -8.36 17.94 -17.74
C TYR A 262 -8.29 17.36 -19.17
N GLY A 263 -7.60 18.05 -20.08
CA GLY A 263 -7.33 17.53 -21.43
C GLY A 263 -6.49 16.26 -21.41
N VAL A 264 -5.47 16.21 -20.56
CA VAL A 264 -4.61 15.03 -20.35
C VAL A 264 -5.41 13.90 -19.69
N TYR A 265 -6.19 14.21 -18.65
CA TYR A 265 -7.03 13.19 -17.98
C TYR A 265 -8.02 12.56 -18.95
N LYS A 266 -8.66 13.39 -19.80
CA LYS A 266 -9.55 12.86 -20.83
C LYS A 266 -8.83 11.93 -21.82
N LYS A 267 -7.64 12.30 -22.29
CA LYS A 267 -6.84 11.44 -23.18
C LYS A 267 -6.46 10.11 -22.54
N LEU A 268 -6.13 10.10 -21.23
CA LEU A 268 -5.85 8.90 -20.46
C LEU A 268 -7.10 8.02 -20.32
N HIS A 269 -8.22 8.60 -19.93
CA HIS A 269 -9.49 7.89 -19.78
C HIS A 269 -10.02 7.32 -21.12
N ASP A 270 -9.85 8.06 -22.23
CA ASP A 270 -10.20 7.57 -23.58
C ASP A 270 -9.37 6.33 -23.98
N ARG A 271 -8.22 6.10 -23.36
CA ARG A 271 -7.36 4.91 -23.50
C ARG A 271 -7.60 3.82 -22.46
N GLY A 272 -8.58 4.00 -21.59
CA GLY A 272 -8.86 3.07 -20.49
C GLY A 272 -7.88 3.17 -19.32
N VAL A 273 -7.05 4.21 -19.26
CA VAL A 273 -6.07 4.41 -18.20
C VAL A 273 -6.73 5.03 -16.98
N MET A 274 -6.65 4.36 -15.83
CA MET A 274 -7.08 4.91 -14.56
C MET A 274 -6.11 5.99 -14.09
N THR A 275 -6.65 7.09 -13.58
CA THR A 275 -5.86 8.15 -12.96
C THR A 275 -5.93 8.07 -11.43
N MET A 276 -4.80 8.28 -10.78
CA MET A 276 -4.67 8.35 -9.32
C MET A 276 -4.18 9.74 -8.91
N THR A 277 -4.84 10.33 -7.92
CA THR A 277 -4.38 11.56 -7.25
C THR A 277 -4.12 11.30 -5.78
N SER A 278 -3.16 12.02 -5.20
CA SER A 278 -2.98 12.03 -3.76
C SER A 278 -3.80 13.15 -3.14
N ILE A 279 -4.65 12.79 -2.19
CA ILE A 279 -5.42 13.74 -1.37
C ILE A 279 -4.66 14.19 -0.11
N THR A 280 -3.45 13.65 0.12
CA THR A 280 -2.57 14.05 1.22
C THR A 280 -1.90 15.40 0.93
N GLY A 281 -1.63 16.18 1.93
CA GLY A 281 -0.86 17.41 1.81
C GLY A 281 -1.66 18.70 2.03
N SER A 282 -2.60 19.09 1.17
CA SER A 282 -3.43 20.28 1.40
C SER A 282 -4.57 20.00 2.38
N SER A 283 -5.33 18.93 2.16
CA SER A 283 -6.48 18.54 2.99
C SER A 283 -6.05 18.09 4.38
N ASP A 284 -4.94 17.36 4.50
CA ASP A 284 -4.40 16.93 5.80
C ASP A 284 -3.89 18.07 6.68
N LYS A 285 -3.54 19.20 6.08
CA LYS A 285 -3.12 20.43 6.82
C LYS A 285 -4.29 21.17 7.45
N VAL A 286 -5.52 20.87 7.07
CA VAL A 286 -6.72 21.50 7.62
C VAL A 286 -6.96 20.93 9.02
N LYS A 287 -6.85 21.78 10.05
CA LYS A 287 -6.94 21.37 11.48
C LYS A 287 -8.34 20.95 11.90
N ASN A 288 -9.37 21.52 11.31
CA ASN A 288 -10.77 21.26 11.66
C ASN A 288 -11.32 20.08 10.83
N ALA A 289 -11.90 19.08 11.48
CA ALA A 289 -12.42 17.88 10.82
C ALA A 289 -13.53 18.18 9.79
N LYS A 290 -14.39 19.19 10.05
CA LYS A 290 -15.43 19.62 9.11
C LYS A 290 -14.80 20.23 7.84
N ASP A 291 -13.81 21.08 8.02
CA ASP A 291 -13.16 21.76 6.90
C ASP A 291 -12.29 20.79 6.10
N ARG A 292 -11.68 19.78 6.76
CA ARG A 292 -11.00 18.66 6.08
C ARG A 292 -11.96 17.89 5.17
N ARG A 293 -13.13 17.55 5.66
CA ARG A 293 -14.15 16.86 4.87
C ARG A 293 -14.51 17.66 3.61
N ILE A 294 -14.73 18.96 3.76
CA ILE A 294 -15.02 19.86 2.63
C ILE A 294 -13.85 19.92 1.66
N ALA A 295 -12.60 19.94 2.16
CA ALA A 295 -11.41 19.93 1.32
C ALA A 295 -11.31 18.63 0.52
N TYR A 296 -11.53 17.47 1.14
CA TYR A 296 -11.57 16.18 0.45
C TYR A 296 -12.69 16.10 -0.60
N GLU A 297 -13.89 16.57 -0.25
CA GLU A 297 -15.01 16.61 -1.20
C GLU A 297 -14.71 17.49 -2.43
N ARG A 298 -13.95 18.58 -2.28
CA ARG A 298 -13.51 19.44 -3.40
C ARG A 298 -12.40 18.83 -4.22
N GLU A 299 -11.56 17.98 -3.65
CA GLU A 299 -10.48 17.28 -4.37
C GLU A 299 -11.00 16.06 -5.15
N LEU A 300 -12.19 15.56 -4.82
CA LEU A 300 -12.82 14.41 -5.48
C LEU A 300 -13.80 14.81 -6.61
N LEU A 301 -14.20 16.08 -6.70
CA LEU A 301 -15.07 16.62 -7.74
C LEU A 301 -14.30 17.15 -8.93
#